data_de883e42c1884c8d9eaaece0ede40bc5
#
_entry.id   de883e42c1884c8d9eaaece0ede40bc5
#
_cell.length_a   1.000
_cell.length_b   1.000
_cell.length_c   1.000
_cell.angle_alpha   90.00
_cell.angle_beta   90.00
_cell.angle_gamma   90.00
#
_symmetry.space_group_name_H-M   'P 1'
#
loop_
_entity.id
_entity.type
_entity.pdbx_description
1 polymer ?
#
loop_
_entity_poly.entity_id
_entity_poly.type
_entity_poly.pdbx_seq_one_letter_code
_entity_poly.pdbx_strand_id
1 'polypeptide(L)'
;MASRGSNRSRQPDNQAFRDFISSGWGPRPGGLPARSEAAPWAAARREALGAHFPGERLVLPAGALKVRNNDCDYRFRPHSAFAHLAGTGADFEPDAVLVLEPLTSPGRNTNTAQTPGAPDDPTHAAPTHEAVLYFRPRASRSSREFYGDPRYGELWVGVRPSLEEVEAATGVRCAHIDSLPDALAKDAGPGAVQLRVVAEADEAITDLVTTTRQKAGLETGQVAAEVDAGLAEAASELRLVKDPWEIDQLRAAVAATKAGFDDLIRSIPRARGHWRGERVLEGAFGAKAREEGNGLGYDTIAAAGNHAN
;
A
#
# COMPACT_ATOMS: atom_id res chain seq x y z
N MET A 1 -13.56 5.19 -17.75
CA MET A 1 -14.25 4.30 -16.78
C MET A 1 -15.64 4.85 -16.50
N ALA A 2 -16.69 4.05 -16.72
CA ALA A 2 -18.04 4.47 -16.36
C ALA A 2 -18.14 4.51 -14.83
N SER A 3 -18.46 5.67 -14.28
CA SER A 3 -18.78 5.86 -12.86
C SER A 3 -19.92 4.90 -12.50
N ARG A 4 -19.64 3.85 -11.74
CA ARG A 4 -20.70 3.09 -11.06
C ARG A 4 -21.41 4.08 -10.16
N GLY A 5 -22.69 4.33 -10.43
CA GLY A 5 -23.52 5.23 -9.62
C GLY A 5 -23.41 4.83 -8.15
N SER A 6 -22.91 5.73 -7.32
CA SER A 6 -22.86 5.54 -5.87
C SER A 6 -24.29 5.48 -5.34
N ASN A 7 -24.62 4.43 -4.58
CA ASN A 7 -25.88 4.35 -3.80
C ASN A 7 -25.88 5.30 -2.58
N ARG A 8 -24.81 6.06 -2.40
CA ARG A 8 -24.66 7.02 -1.30
C ARG A 8 -25.54 8.24 -1.55
N SER A 9 -26.10 8.81 -0.48
CA SER A 9 -26.98 9.98 -0.52
C SER A 9 -26.38 11.14 -1.32
N ARG A 10 -27.20 11.80 -2.14
CA ARG A 10 -26.79 13.01 -2.86
C ARG A 10 -26.49 14.11 -1.86
N GLN A 11 -25.32 14.70 -1.92
CA GLN A 11 -24.95 15.84 -1.10
C GLN A 11 -25.45 17.15 -1.71
N PRO A 12 -25.73 18.18 -0.87
CA PRO A 12 -25.97 19.52 -1.38
C PRO A 12 -24.79 20.00 -2.23
N ASP A 13 -25.08 20.74 -3.29
CA ASP A 13 -24.06 21.25 -4.23
C ASP A 13 -24.33 22.73 -4.60
N ASN A 14 -24.95 23.51 -3.68
CA ASN A 14 -25.09 24.94 -3.84
C ASN A 14 -23.87 25.71 -3.30
N GLN A 15 -23.72 26.97 -3.70
CA GLN A 15 -22.57 27.78 -3.34
C GLN A 15 -22.45 27.98 -1.81
N ALA A 16 -23.55 28.22 -1.13
CA ALA A 16 -23.57 28.41 0.33
C ALA A 16 -23.04 27.16 1.08
N PHE A 17 -23.40 25.97 0.61
CA PHE A 17 -22.86 24.74 1.16
C PHE A 17 -21.35 24.60 0.90
N ARG A 18 -20.89 24.92 -0.32
CA ARG A 18 -19.45 24.86 -0.65
C ARG A 18 -18.64 25.82 0.20
N ASP A 19 -19.12 27.05 0.38
CA ASP A 19 -18.45 28.05 1.20
C ASP A 19 -18.39 27.61 2.67
N PHE A 20 -19.47 27.05 3.19
CA PHE A 20 -19.54 26.51 4.55
C PHE A 20 -18.59 25.33 4.74
N ILE A 21 -18.65 24.31 3.88
CA ILE A 21 -17.88 23.07 4.05
C ILE A 21 -16.36 23.26 3.82
N SER A 22 -15.97 24.26 3.04
CA SER A 22 -14.56 24.60 2.81
C SER A 22 -13.97 25.52 3.89
N SER A 23 -14.80 26.09 4.77
CA SER A 23 -14.40 27.06 5.79
C SER A 23 -14.32 26.44 7.20
N GLY A 24 -13.68 27.15 8.13
CA GLY A 24 -13.67 26.77 9.55
C GLY A 24 -12.73 25.61 9.92
N TRP A 25 -11.98 25.06 8.98
CA TRP A 25 -11.01 24.02 9.26
C TRP A 25 -9.74 24.61 9.90
N GLY A 26 -9.26 23.95 10.95
CA GLY A 26 -7.97 24.26 11.53
C GLY A 26 -6.82 24.11 10.50
N PRO A 27 -5.68 24.77 10.72
CA PRO A 27 -4.52 24.59 9.85
C PRO A 27 -4.10 23.11 9.85
N ARG A 28 -3.57 22.64 8.71
CA ARG A 28 -2.91 21.33 8.69
C ARG A 28 -1.65 21.40 9.54
N PRO A 29 -1.25 20.28 10.20
CA PRO A 29 0.05 20.21 10.84
C PRO A 29 1.14 20.68 9.89
N GLY A 30 2.01 21.57 10.35
CA GLY A 30 3.12 22.06 9.54
C GLY A 30 4.30 21.08 9.55
N GLY A 31 5.10 21.12 8.47
CA GLY A 31 6.30 20.32 8.31
C GLY A 31 6.06 18.96 7.64
N LEU A 32 7.12 18.41 7.09
CA LEU A 32 7.13 17.08 6.52
C LEU A 32 7.36 16.02 7.63
N PRO A 33 6.80 14.82 7.49
CA PRO A 33 7.06 13.73 8.43
C PRO A 33 8.54 13.32 8.39
N ALA A 34 9.02 12.78 9.49
CA ALA A 34 10.33 12.14 9.51
C ALA A 34 10.35 10.90 8.60
N ARG A 35 11.54 10.56 8.13
CA ARG A 35 11.77 9.31 7.38
C ARG A 35 11.34 8.12 8.23
N SER A 36 10.54 7.23 7.65
CA SER A 36 10.11 5.98 8.29
C SER A 36 11.31 5.06 8.56
N GLU A 37 11.29 4.38 9.70
CA GLU A 37 12.27 3.35 10.04
C GLU A 37 12.28 2.19 9.03
N ALA A 38 11.15 1.91 8.38
CA ALA A 38 11.04 0.91 7.33
C ALA A 38 11.71 1.34 6.01
N ALA A 39 11.91 2.64 5.77
CA ALA A 39 12.33 3.16 4.47
C ALA A 39 13.67 2.61 3.97
N PRO A 40 14.76 2.52 4.77
CA PRO A 40 16.04 1.95 4.30
C PRO A 40 15.91 0.45 3.97
N TRP A 41 15.12 -0.29 4.75
CA TRP A 41 14.88 -1.71 4.52
C TRP A 41 14.08 -1.95 3.23
N ALA A 42 13.04 -1.16 3.03
CA ALA A 42 12.26 -1.21 1.79
C ALA A 42 13.10 -0.83 0.56
N ALA A 43 14.05 0.10 0.69
CA ALA A 43 14.99 0.42 -0.37
C ALA A 43 15.85 -0.79 -0.74
N ALA A 44 16.47 -1.45 0.24
CA ALA A 44 17.26 -2.65 0.01
C ALA A 44 16.46 -3.80 -0.64
N ARG A 45 15.19 -3.98 -0.23
CA ARG A 45 14.29 -4.96 -0.84
C ARG A 45 13.97 -4.64 -2.30
N ARG A 46 13.77 -3.36 -2.65
CA ARG A 46 13.57 -2.94 -4.05
C ARG A 46 14.81 -3.17 -4.90
N GLU A 47 15.99 -2.89 -4.37
CA GLU A 47 17.25 -3.19 -5.04
C GLU A 47 17.41 -4.70 -5.31
N ALA A 48 17.16 -5.52 -4.29
CA ALA A 48 17.21 -6.97 -4.43
C ALA A 48 16.22 -7.49 -5.48
N LEU A 49 14.95 -7.01 -5.47
CA LEU A 49 13.96 -7.40 -6.48
C LEU A 49 14.37 -6.93 -7.88
N GLY A 50 14.78 -5.67 -8.01
CA GLY A 50 15.18 -5.08 -9.30
C GLY A 50 16.36 -5.80 -9.94
N ALA A 51 17.28 -6.32 -9.15
CA ALA A 51 18.44 -7.09 -9.64
C ALA A 51 18.05 -8.38 -10.38
N HIS A 52 16.87 -8.95 -10.10
CA HIS A 52 16.35 -10.12 -10.82
C HIS A 52 15.79 -9.80 -12.21
N PHE A 53 15.46 -8.53 -12.48
CA PHE A 53 14.75 -8.10 -13.69
C PHE A 53 15.44 -6.90 -14.36
N PRO A 54 16.72 -6.96 -14.70
CA PRO A 54 17.44 -5.82 -15.27
C PRO A 54 16.82 -5.38 -16.60
N GLY A 55 16.57 -4.07 -16.74
CA GLY A 55 16.00 -3.50 -17.96
C GLY A 55 14.48 -3.63 -18.10
N GLU A 56 13.79 -4.24 -17.14
CA GLU A 56 12.34 -4.40 -17.16
C GLU A 56 11.66 -3.44 -16.17
N ARG A 57 10.50 -2.92 -16.54
CA ARG A 57 9.66 -2.11 -15.64
C ARG A 57 8.76 -3.02 -14.82
N LEU A 58 8.86 -2.90 -13.48
CA LEU A 58 8.11 -3.73 -12.54
C LEU A 58 6.97 -2.92 -11.93
N VAL A 59 5.74 -3.42 -12.07
CA VAL A 59 4.51 -2.76 -11.63
C VAL A 59 3.91 -3.53 -10.46
N LEU A 60 3.83 -2.89 -9.30
CA LEU A 60 3.37 -3.51 -8.04
C LEU A 60 2.18 -2.72 -7.49
N PRO A 61 0.95 -3.11 -7.81
CA PRO A 61 -0.24 -2.43 -7.31
C PRO A 61 -0.49 -2.70 -5.83
N ALA A 62 -1.02 -1.70 -5.12
CA ALA A 62 -1.54 -1.87 -3.76
C ALA A 62 -2.88 -2.61 -3.74
N GLY A 63 -3.64 -2.50 -4.81
CA GLY A 63 -5.00 -3.00 -4.95
C GLY A 63 -6.07 -1.99 -4.61
N ALA A 64 -7.31 -2.32 -4.97
CA ALA A 64 -8.47 -1.46 -4.81
C ALA A 64 -9.25 -1.77 -3.52
N LEU A 65 -10.08 -0.81 -3.08
CA LEU A 65 -11.06 -1.02 -2.01
C LEU A 65 -12.06 -2.13 -2.42
N LYS A 66 -12.36 -3.01 -1.47
CA LYS A 66 -13.36 -4.08 -1.64
C LYS A 66 -14.66 -3.68 -0.95
N VAL A 67 -15.75 -3.68 -1.71
CA VAL A 67 -17.10 -3.36 -1.19
C VAL A 67 -17.54 -4.45 -0.23
N ARG A 68 -17.93 -4.07 0.98
CA ARG A 68 -18.55 -4.94 1.98
C ARG A 68 -20.06 -5.02 1.79
N ASN A 69 -20.70 -3.84 1.70
CA ASN A 69 -22.12 -3.67 1.42
C ASN A 69 -22.38 -2.30 0.78
N ASN A 70 -23.64 -1.88 0.65
CA ASN A 70 -24.09 -0.72 -0.14
C ASN A 70 -23.20 0.52 -0.08
N ASP A 71 -22.84 0.99 1.10
CA ASP A 71 -22.12 2.25 1.34
C ASP A 71 -20.84 2.09 2.18
N CYS A 72 -20.49 0.84 2.53
CA CYS A 72 -19.31 0.52 3.31
C CYS A 72 -18.35 -0.37 2.52
N ASP A 73 -17.10 -0.01 2.55
CA ASP A 73 -16.01 -0.86 2.09
C ASP A 73 -15.40 -1.64 3.29
N TYR A 74 -14.75 -2.77 3.01
CA TYR A 74 -13.86 -3.37 3.99
C TYR A 74 -12.69 -2.43 4.27
N ARG A 75 -12.12 -2.51 5.49
CA ARG A 75 -10.87 -1.83 5.77
C ARG A 75 -9.83 -2.21 4.70
N PHE A 76 -9.23 -1.21 4.09
CA PHE A 76 -8.22 -1.44 3.06
C PHE A 76 -6.99 -2.12 3.66
N ARG A 77 -6.47 -3.07 2.93
CA ARG A 77 -5.18 -3.70 3.18
C ARG A 77 -4.46 -3.84 1.85
N PRO A 78 -3.31 -3.19 1.68
CA PRO A 78 -2.55 -3.29 0.45
C PRO A 78 -2.04 -4.71 0.22
N HIS A 79 -1.82 -5.04 -1.05
CA HIS A 79 -1.21 -6.30 -1.43
C HIS A 79 0.16 -6.46 -0.74
N SER A 80 0.48 -7.68 -0.29
CA SER A 80 1.66 -7.94 0.55
C SER A 80 2.98 -7.56 -0.13
N ALA A 81 3.11 -7.79 -1.45
CA ALA A 81 4.29 -7.37 -2.21
C ALA A 81 4.44 -5.85 -2.22
N PHE A 82 3.33 -5.11 -2.45
CA PHE A 82 3.34 -3.65 -2.38
C PHE A 82 3.79 -3.15 -1.01
N ALA A 83 3.13 -3.60 0.07
CA ALA A 83 3.44 -3.16 1.43
C ALA A 83 4.90 -3.41 1.82
N HIS A 84 5.44 -4.57 1.43
CA HIS A 84 6.82 -4.95 1.70
C HIS A 84 7.85 -4.08 0.98
N LEU A 85 7.56 -3.70 -0.27
CA LEU A 85 8.48 -2.96 -1.13
C LEU A 85 8.31 -1.44 -1.06
N ALA A 86 7.09 -0.94 -0.80
CA ALA A 86 6.85 0.48 -0.63
C ALA A 86 7.32 1.03 0.73
N GLY A 87 7.35 0.17 1.77
CA GLY A 87 7.73 0.57 3.12
C GLY A 87 6.69 1.48 3.80
N THR A 88 5.43 1.40 3.37
CA THR A 88 4.33 2.27 3.83
C THR A 88 3.48 1.64 4.93
N GLY A 89 3.72 0.37 5.26
CA GLY A 89 2.91 -0.37 6.24
C GLY A 89 1.55 -0.82 5.71
N ALA A 90 0.67 -1.23 6.64
CA ALA A 90 -0.64 -1.80 6.31
C ALA A 90 -1.73 -0.74 6.05
N ASP A 91 -1.52 0.50 6.48
CA ASP A 91 -2.49 1.60 6.36
C ASP A 91 -2.02 2.60 5.28
N PHE A 92 -2.04 2.18 4.03
CA PHE A 92 -1.71 3.05 2.92
C PHE A 92 -2.93 3.31 2.02
N GLU A 93 -2.76 4.18 1.02
CA GLU A 93 -3.81 4.57 0.09
C GLU A 93 -4.22 3.42 -0.83
N PRO A 94 -5.52 3.18 -1.03
CA PRO A 94 -5.99 2.28 -2.07
C PRO A 94 -5.61 2.80 -3.45
N ASP A 95 -5.59 1.90 -4.42
CA ASP A 95 -5.29 2.18 -5.84
C ASP A 95 -3.89 2.79 -6.08
N ALA A 96 -2.99 2.71 -5.09
CA ALA A 96 -1.60 3.13 -5.27
C ALA A 96 -0.82 2.07 -6.08
N VAL A 97 0.18 2.53 -6.82
CA VAL A 97 1.04 1.65 -7.63
C VAL A 97 2.51 2.02 -7.43
N LEU A 98 3.31 1.09 -6.96
CA LEU A 98 4.76 1.23 -6.95
C LEU A 98 5.30 0.73 -8.30
N VAL A 99 6.09 1.56 -8.97
CA VAL A 99 6.78 1.19 -10.21
C VAL A 99 8.29 1.24 -9.98
N LEU A 100 8.97 0.16 -10.32
CA LEU A 100 10.43 0.15 -10.40
C LEU A 100 10.81 0.38 -11.88
N GLU A 101 11.32 1.58 -12.14
CA GLU A 101 11.75 2.01 -13.48
C GLU A 101 13.17 1.55 -13.74
N PRO A 102 13.46 0.84 -14.83
CA PRO A 102 14.81 0.41 -15.15
C PRO A 102 15.69 1.63 -15.43
N LEU A 103 16.86 1.67 -14.84
CA LEU A 103 17.92 2.61 -15.18
C LEU A 103 18.55 2.13 -16.47
N THR A 104 18.16 2.71 -17.60
CA THR A 104 18.80 2.43 -18.90
C THR A 104 20.27 2.85 -18.84
N SER A 105 21.13 2.01 -19.42
CA SER A 105 22.61 2.07 -19.47
C SER A 105 23.31 3.45 -19.39
N PRO A 106 24.60 3.47 -19.01
CA PRO A 106 25.31 4.69 -18.59
C PRO A 106 25.36 5.76 -19.71
N GLY A 107 24.58 6.80 -19.56
CA GLY A 107 24.42 7.92 -20.48
C GLY A 107 23.35 8.91 -20.05
N ARG A 108 22.46 8.54 -19.16
CA ARG A 108 21.48 9.46 -18.59
C ARG A 108 22.09 10.13 -17.35
N ASN A 109 22.35 11.42 -17.44
CA ASN A 109 22.74 12.25 -16.29
C ASN A 109 21.75 12.06 -15.15
N THR A 110 22.07 11.18 -14.23
CA THR A 110 21.43 11.16 -12.91
C THR A 110 22.05 12.30 -12.12
N ASN A 111 21.35 13.44 -12.05
CA ASN A 111 21.60 14.46 -11.04
C ASN A 111 21.12 13.92 -9.67
N THR A 112 21.60 12.77 -9.27
CA THR A 112 21.58 12.35 -7.88
C THR A 112 22.78 13.00 -7.23
N ALA A 113 22.55 13.98 -6.38
CA ALA A 113 23.55 14.53 -5.48
C ALA A 113 24.16 13.33 -4.69
N GLN A 114 25.35 12.91 -5.11
CA GLN A 114 26.17 12.01 -4.33
C GLN A 114 26.45 12.69 -3.01
N THR A 115 26.03 12.10 -1.92
CA THR A 115 26.47 12.52 -0.58
C THR A 115 27.95 12.22 -0.50
N PRO A 116 28.84 13.25 -0.37
CA PRO A 116 30.26 13.00 -0.26
C PRO A 116 30.55 12.32 1.07
N GLY A 117 31.14 11.13 1.03
CA GLY A 117 31.71 10.47 2.20
C GLY A 117 31.27 9.06 2.54
N ALA A 118 30.52 8.36 1.68
CA ALA A 118 30.35 6.91 1.87
C ALA A 118 31.62 6.18 1.40
N PRO A 119 32.22 5.26 2.19
CA PRO A 119 33.32 4.43 1.72
C PRO A 119 32.84 3.55 0.57
N ASP A 120 33.67 3.39 -0.47
CA ASP A 120 33.48 2.43 -1.56
C ASP A 120 33.49 1.00 -0.97
N ASP A 121 32.31 0.49 -0.64
CA ASP A 121 32.11 -0.91 -0.29
C ASP A 121 31.87 -1.69 -1.60
N PRO A 122 32.75 -2.58 -2.00
CA PRO A 122 32.64 -3.34 -3.25
C PRO A 122 31.46 -4.33 -3.28
N THR A 123 30.63 -4.39 -2.24
CA THR A 123 29.49 -5.29 -2.14
C THR A 123 28.16 -4.67 -2.64
N HIS A 124 28.11 -3.37 -2.96
CA HIS A 124 26.91 -2.76 -3.53
C HIS A 124 27.03 -2.58 -5.03
N ALA A 125 26.38 -3.46 -5.79
CA ALA A 125 26.15 -3.25 -7.21
C ALA A 125 25.36 -1.94 -7.40
N ALA A 126 25.66 -1.19 -8.48
CA ALA A 126 24.89 0.02 -8.78
C ALA A 126 23.38 -0.30 -8.91
N PRO A 127 22.50 0.58 -8.42
CA PRO A 127 21.05 0.34 -8.47
C PRO A 127 20.60 0.14 -9.92
N THR A 128 19.80 -0.90 -10.16
CA THR A 128 19.26 -1.24 -11.49
C THR A 128 17.96 -0.52 -11.81
N HIS A 129 17.28 0.00 -10.78
CA HIS A 129 15.98 0.65 -10.91
C HIS A 129 15.86 1.90 -10.04
N GLU A 130 15.03 2.83 -10.49
CA GLU A 130 14.51 3.93 -9.70
C GLU A 130 13.06 3.63 -9.30
N ALA A 131 12.71 3.80 -8.04
CA ALA A 131 11.35 3.59 -7.57
C ALA A 131 10.51 4.87 -7.70
N VAL A 132 9.27 4.73 -8.19
CA VAL A 132 8.26 5.79 -8.23
C VAL A 132 6.95 5.27 -7.67
N LEU A 133 6.37 6.00 -6.73
CA LEU A 133 5.10 5.64 -6.11
C LEU A 133 3.99 6.54 -6.65
N TYR A 134 3.07 5.94 -7.38
CA TYR A 134 1.90 6.61 -7.96
C TYR A 134 0.71 6.41 -7.04
N PHE A 135 0.08 7.49 -6.61
CA PHE A 135 -1.16 7.43 -5.84
C PHE A 135 -1.97 8.71 -6.00
N ARG A 136 -3.20 8.71 -5.50
CA ARG A 136 -4.06 9.89 -5.49
C ARG A 136 -3.81 10.67 -4.19
N PRO A 137 -3.12 11.83 -4.21
CA PRO A 137 -2.85 12.61 -3.01
C PRO A 137 -4.14 13.27 -2.49
N ARG A 138 -4.09 13.80 -1.28
CA ARG A 138 -5.20 14.57 -0.72
C ARG A 138 -5.59 15.74 -1.61
N ALA A 139 -6.87 15.97 -1.71
CA ALA A 139 -7.43 17.10 -2.42
C ALA A 139 -7.40 18.40 -1.58
N SER A 140 -7.51 19.55 -2.24
CA SER A 140 -7.74 20.82 -1.56
C SER A 140 -9.07 20.79 -0.82
N ARG A 141 -9.15 21.39 0.38
CA ARG A 141 -10.39 21.54 1.15
C ARG A 141 -11.49 22.35 0.43
N SER A 142 -11.10 23.14 -0.56
CA SER A 142 -12.03 23.87 -1.44
C SER A 142 -12.52 23.05 -2.63
N SER A 143 -11.95 21.87 -2.87
CA SER A 143 -12.36 21.01 -3.98
C SER A 143 -13.61 20.19 -3.62
N ARG A 144 -14.39 19.84 -4.66
CA ARG A 144 -15.53 18.93 -4.49
C ARG A 144 -15.11 17.54 -3.98
N GLU A 145 -13.92 17.08 -4.32
CA GLU A 145 -13.39 15.80 -3.87
C GLU A 145 -13.33 15.71 -2.35
N PHE A 146 -12.91 16.78 -1.67
CA PHE A 146 -12.77 16.83 -0.22
C PHE A 146 -14.03 16.38 0.52
N TYR A 147 -15.21 16.84 0.07
CA TYR A 147 -16.50 16.58 0.75
C TYR A 147 -17.43 15.67 -0.04
N GLY A 148 -17.23 15.53 -1.35
CA GLY A 148 -18.14 14.82 -2.24
C GLY A 148 -17.70 13.41 -2.62
N ASP A 149 -16.43 13.07 -2.40
CA ASP A 149 -15.93 11.73 -2.69
C ASP A 149 -15.88 10.90 -1.41
N PRO A 150 -16.71 9.84 -1.31
CA PRO A 150 -16.78 9.03 -0.10
C PRO A 150 -15.60 8.04 0.07
N ARG A 151 -14.73 7.91 -0.93
CA ARG A 151 -13.56 7.03 -0.89
C ARG A 151 -12.25 7.78 -0.70
N TYR A 152 -12.18 9.01 -1.25
CA TYR A 152 -10.95 9.81 -1.25
C TYR A 152 -11.10 11.17 -0.57
N GLY A 153 -12.33 11.59 -0.26
CA GLY A 153 -12.59 12.86 0.43
C GLY A 153 -12.24 12.78 1.92
N GLU A 154 -11.34 13.64 2.38
CA GLU A 154 -10.91 13.66 3.80
C GLU A 154 -12.05 13.89 4.79
N LEU A 155 -13.18 14.49 4.37
CA LEU A 155 -14.38 14.60 5.21
C LEU A 155 -14.94 13.22 5.59
N TRP A 156 -14.75 12.21 4.74
CA TRP A 156 -15.29 10.87 4.92
C TRP A 156 -14.27 9.88 5.49
N VAL A 157 -13.04 9.92 4.96
CA VAL A 157 -12.03 8.89 5.26
C VAL A 157 -10.95 9.35 6.24
N GLY A 158 -10.98 10.64 6.66
CA GLY A 158 -9.95 11.21 7.52
C GLY A 158 -8.78 11.80 6.74
N VAL A 159 -7.73 12.16 7.48
CA VAL A 159 -6.55 12.82 6.91
C VAL A 159 -5.84 11.91 5.91
N ARG A 160 -5.54 12.48 4.74
CA ARG A 160 -4.79 11.80 3.67
C ARG A 160 -3.46 12.52 3.41
N PRO A 161 -2.44 11.81 2.95
CA PRO A 161 -1.14 12.41 2.72
C PRO A 161 -1.07 13.20 1.40
N SER A 162 -0.12 14.13 1.31
CA SER A 162 0.33 14.72 0.05
C SER A 162 1.44 13.88 -0.58
N LEU A 163 1.83 14.20 -1.82
CA LEU A 163 2.96 13.55 -2.48
C LEU A 163 4.26 13.80 -1.70
N GLU A 164 4.49 15.03 -1.28
CA GLU A 164 5.69 15.43 -0.55
C GLU A 164 5.81 14.76 0.82
N GLU A 165 4.68 14.56 1.51
CA GLU A 165 4.67 13.87 2.81
C GLU A 165 5.04 12.39 2.66
N VAL A 166 4.51 11.71 1.64
CA VAL A 166 4.85 10.31 1.38
C VAL A 166 6.30 10.18 0.89
N GLU A 167 6.76 11.09 0.04
CA GLU A 167 8.14 11.13 -0.42
C GLU A 167 9.12 11.34 0.74
N ALA A 168 8.83 12.26 1.66
CA ALA A 168 9.64 12.47 2.86
C ALA A 168 9.68 11.22 3.74
N ALA A 169 8.54 10.56 3.97
CA ALA A 169 8.43 9.39 4.84
C ALA A 169 9.10 8.15 4.23
N THR A 170 8.94 7.91 2.94
CA THR A 170 9.41 6.69 2.28
C THR A 170 10.76 6.81 1.60
N GLY A 171 11.12 8.04 1.17
CA GLY A 171 12.26 8.30 0.30
C GLY A 171 12.08 7.81 -1.12
N VAL A 172 10.86 7.53 -1.51
CA VAL A 172 10.49 7.16 -2.87
C VAL A 172 9.88 8.37 -3.55
N ARG A 173 10.33 8.69 -4.75
CA ARG A 173 9.72 9.74 -5.57
C ARG A 173 8.23 9.45 -5.78
N CYS A 174 7.38 10.43 -5.54
CA CYS A 174 5.94 10.28 -5.65
C CYS A 174 5.38 11.04 -6.85
N ALA A 175 4.32 10.50 -7.47
CA ALA A 175 3.61 11.13 -8.57
C ALA A 175 2.10 10.88 -8.48
N HIS A 176 1.31 11.77 -9.09
CA HIS A 176 -0.13 11.59 -9.16
C HIS A 176 -0.48 10.36 -10.00
N ILE A 177 -1.47 9.59 -9.56
CA ILE A 177 -1.88 8.34 -10.25
C ILE A 177 -2.29 8.55 -11.71
N ASP A 178 -2.81 9.72 -12.06
CA ASP A 178 -3.21 10.05 -13.43
C ASP A 178 -2.03 10.08 -14.42
N SER A 179 -0.79 10.20 -13.93
CA SER A 179 0.41 10.14 -14.77
C SER A 179 0.94 8.70 -15.01
N LEU A 180 0.36 7.72 -14.33
CA LEU A 180 0.79 6.31 -14.47
C LEU A 180 0.67 5.77 -15.90
N PRO A 181 -0.42 6.01 -16.66
CA PRO A 181 -0.53 5.49 -18.02
C PRO A 181 0.61 5.94 -18.94
N ASP A 182 0.97 7.23 -18.87
CA ASP A 182 2.07 7.79 -19.67
C ASP A 182 3.43 7.22 -19.22
N ALA A 183 3.62 7.05 -17.92
CA ALA A 183 4.82 6.45 -17.38
C ALA A 183 4.99 4.99 -17.83
N LEU A 184 3.93 4.20 -17.81
CA LEU A 184 3.97 2.81 -18.28
C LEU A 184 4.24 2.71 -19.80
N ALA A 185 3.74 3.64 -20.60
CA ALA A 185 3.95 3.66 -22.04
C ALA A 185 5.33 4.14 -22.47
N LYS A 186 6.03 4.88 -21.59
CA LYS A 186 7.32 5.47 -21.90
C LYS A 186 8.37 4.40 -22.20
N ASP A 187 9.02 4.51 -23.34
CA ASP A 187 10.10 3.63 -23.79
C ASP A 187 9.71 2.12 -23.85
N ALA A 188 8.40 1.79 -23.76
CA ALA A 188 7.93 0.42 -23.85
C ALA A 188 7.97 -0.07 -25.30
N GLY A 189 8.52 -1.27 -25.56
CA GLY A 189 8.57 -1.83 -26.90
C GLY A 189 9.53 -3.01 -27.04
N PRO A 190 9.47 -3.75 -28.20
CA PRO A 190 10.41 -4.82 -28.50
C PRO A 190 11.85 -4.28 -28.57
N GLY A 191 12.75 -4.91 -27.82
CA GLY A 191 14.13 -4.47 -27.72
C GLY A 191 14.37 -3.21 -26.88
N ALA A 192 13.30 -2.71 -26.24
CA ALA A 192 13.32 -1.58 -25.29
C ALA A 192 12.80 -2.07 -23.91
N VAL A 193 12.05 -1.23 -23.19
CA VAL A 193 11.56 -1.57 -21.85
C VAL A 193 10.43 -2.60 -21.95
N GLN A 194 10.58 -3.72 -21.28
CA GLN A 194 9.53 -4.72 -21.05
C GLN A 194 8.77 -4.39 -19.76
N LEU A 195 7.52 -4.83 -19.63
CA LEU A 195 6.70 -4.62 -18.45
C LEU A 195 6.42 -5.95 -17.74
N ARG A 196 6.44 -5.94 -16.42
CA ARG A 196 5.90 -7.01 -15.55
C ARG A 196 4.93 -6.40 -14.54
N VAL A 197 3.88 -7.14 -14.17
CA VAL A 197 2.91 -6.70 -13.17
C VAL A 197 2.58 -7.83 -12.18
N VAL A 198 2.38 -7.49 -10.92
CA VAL A 198 1.79 -8.42 -9.94
C VAL A 198 0.27 -8.42 -10.20
N ALA A 199 -0.15 -9.30 -11.11
CA ALA A 199 -1.47 -9.25 -11.73
C ALA A 199 -2.63 -9.49 -10.75
N GLU A 200 -2.45 -10.37 -9.74
CA GLU A 200 -3.48 -10.68 -8.75
C GLU A 200 -3.77 -9.52 -7.78
N ALA A 201 -2.92 -8.51 -7.74
CA ALA A 201 -3.08 -7.39 -6.81
C ALA A 201 -4.20 -6.42 -7.24
N ASP A 202 -4.35 -6.16 -8.55
CA ASP A 202 -5.33 -5.21 -9.09
C ASP A 202 -5.66 -5.49 -10.54
N GLU A 203 -6.94 -5.82 -10.82
CA GLU A 203 -7.42 -6.13 -12.17
C GLU A 203 -7.32 -4.92 -13.11
N ALA A 204 -7.67 -3.71 -12.63
CA ALA A 204 -7.66 -2.51 -13.46
C ALA A 204 -6.23 -2.10 -13.89
N ILE A 205 -5.26 -2.26 -12.99
CA ILE A 205 -3.86 -2.01 -13.32
C ILE A 205 -3.32 -3.09 -14.24
N THR A 206 -3.71 -4.35 -14.07
CA THR A 206 -3.36 -5.44 -14.96
C THR A 206 -3.88 -5.21 -16.39
N ASP A 207 -5.12 -4.74 -16.52
CA ASP A 207 -5.71 -4.34 -17.80
C ASP A 207 -4.98 -3.16 -18.43
N LEU A 208 -4.59 -2.17 -17.62
CA LEU A 208 -3.80 -1.03 -18.10
C LEU A 208 -2.44 -1.47 -18.64
N VAL A 209 -1.73 -2.35 -17.93
CA VAL A 209 -0.46 -2.92 -18.39
C VAL A 209 -0.64 -3.73 -19.65
N THR A 210 -1.68 -4.57 -19.72
CA THR A 210 -2.01 -5.37 -20.92
C THR A 210 -2.29 -4.48 -22.12
N THR A 211 -3.07 -3.43 -21.95
CA THR A 211 -3.36 -2.44 -23.00
C THR A 211 -2.07 -1.71 -23.44
N THR A 212 -1.19 -1.40 -22.51
CA THR A 212 0.10 -0.76 -22.81
C THR A 212 0.99 -1.69 -23.60
N ARG A 213 1.09 -2.97 -23.21
CA ARG A 213 1.82 -4.00 -23.96
C ARG A 213 1.32 -4.11 -25.42
N GLN A 214 0.00 -4.19 -25.60
CA GLN A 214 -0.62 -4.26 -26.94
C GLN A 214 -0.22 -3.07 -27.80
N LYS A 215 -0.34 -1.84 -27.27
CA LYS A 215 0.02 -0.62 -28.01
C LYS A 215 1.52 -0.54 -28.31
N ALA A 216 2.35 -1.07 -27.45
CA ALA A 216 3.80 -1.10 -27.61
C ALA A 216 4.31 -2.28 -28.47
N GLY A 217 3.46 -3.18 -28.91
CA GLY A 217 3.85 -4.37 -29.66
C GLY A 217 4.58 -5.42 -28.85
N LEU A 218 4.33 -5.45 -27.53
CA LEU A 218 4.87 -6.44 -26.61
C LEU A 218 3.97 -7.69 -26.52
N GLU A 219 4.52 -8.78 -26.01
CA GLU A 219 3.79 -10.03 -25.77
C GLU A 219 2.60 -9.83 -24.82
N THR A 220 1.53 -10.55 -25.09
CA THR A 220 0.28 -10.58 -24.30
C THR A 220 -0.21 -12.02 -24.12
N GLY A 221 -1.33 -12.21 -23.43
CA GLY A 221 -1.92 -13.53 -23.21
C GLY A 221 -1.06 -14.41 -22.32
N GLN A 222 -0.93 -15.69 -22.67
CA GLN A 222 -0.27 -16.70 -21.82
C GLN A 222 1.22 -16.40 -21.57
N VAL A 223 1.94 -15.93 -22.58
CA VAL A 223 3.36 -15.57 -22.45
C VAL A 223 3.54 -14.43 -21.43
N ALA A 224 2.72 -13.39 -21.54
CA ALA A 224 2.75 -12.29 -20.58
C ALA A 224 2.39 -12.75 -19.15
N ALA A 225 1.41 -13.65 -19.01
CA ALA A 225 1.01 -14.19 -17.71
C ALA A 225 2.14 -14.99 -17.05
N GLU A 226 2.92 -15.74 -17.80
CA GLU A 226 4.09 -16.48 -17.29
C GLU A 226 5.21 -15.51 -16.86
N VAL A 227 5.44 -14.45 -17.63
CA VAL A 227 6.37 -13.36 -17.28
C VAL A 227 5.95 -12.66 -15.99
N ASP A 228 4.66 -12.36 -15.82
CA ASP A 228 4.09 -11.73 -14.63
C ASP A 228 4.16 -12.65 -13.40
N ALA A 229 3.90 -13.94 -13.57
CA ALA A 229 4.04 -14.93 -12.50
C ALA A 229 5.46 -14.98 -11.94
N GLY A 230 6.50 -14.82 -12.77
CA GLY A 230 7.89 -14.74 -12.31
C GLY A 230 8.16 -13.54 -11.41
N LEU A 231 7.49 -12.39 -11.63
CA LEU A 231 7.59 -11.25 -10.72
C LEU A 231 6.89 -11.52 -9.38
N ALA A 232 5.70 -12.11 -9.41
CA ALA A 232 4.94 -12.47 -8.21
C ALA A 232 5.70 -13.49 -7.35
N GLU A 233 6.31 -14.50 -7.99
CA GLU A 233 7.17 -15.50 -7.33
C GLU A 233 8.39 -14.83 -6.68
N ALA A 234 9.17 -14.04 -7.41
CA ALA A 234 10.34 -13.35 -6.87
C ALA A 234 10.00 -12.43 -5.69
N ALA A 235 8.89 -11.66 -5.79
CA ALA A 235 8.41 -10.84 -4.70
C ALA A 235 7.94 -11.66 -3.49
N SER A 236 7.46 -12.89 -3.68
CA SER A 236 7.09 -13.82 -2.61
C SER A 236 8.31 -14.43 -1.93
N GLU A 237 9.27 -14.91 -2.72
CA GLU A 237 10.51 -15.49 -2.21
C GLU A 237 11.29 -14.47 -1.36
N LEU A 238 11.34 -13.21 -1.79
CA LEU A 238 12.00 -12.14 -1.05
C LEU A 238 11.44 -11.94 0.36
N ARG A 239 10.18 -12.34 0.63
CA ARG A 239 9.53 -12.24 1.94
C ARG A 239 9.79 -13.44 2.85
N LEU A 240 10.40 -14.52 2.37
CA LEU A 240 10.64 -15.72 3.19
C LEU A 240 11.67 -15.47 4.27
N VAL A 241 12.76 -14.82 3.95
CA VAL A 241 13.82 -14.47 4.92
C VAL A 241 13.58 -13.05 5.42
N LYS A 242 13.35 -12.91 6.75
CA LYS A 242 13.04 -11.63 7.39
C LYS A 242 14.31 -10.85 7.67
N ASP A 243 14.30 -9.58 7.32
CA ASP A 243 15.36 -8.66 7.74
C ASP A 243 15.22 -8.27 9.24
N PRO A 244 16.23 -7.63 9.83
CA PRO A 244 16.22 -7.25 11.24
C PRO A 244 15.01 -6.38 11.64
N TRP A 245 14.58 -5.45 10.79
CA TRP A 245 13.41 -4.61 11.06
C TRP A 245 12.12 -5.45 11.11
N GLU A 246 11.93 -6.36 10.16
CA GLU A 246 10.78 -7.28 10.15
C GLU A 246 10.77 -8.19 11.39
N ILE A 247 11.95 -8.65 11.84
CA ILE A 247 12.06 -9.44 13.07
C ILE A 247 11.62 -8.63 14.29
N ASP A 248 11.98 -7.36 14.37
CA ASP A 248 11.55 -6.48 15.46
C ASP A 248 10.03 -6.19 15.40
N GLN A 249 9.46 -6.03 14.22
CA GLN A 249 8.00 -5.93 14.05
C GLN A 249 7.26 -7.21 14.49
N LEU A 250 7.82 -8.38 14.18
CA LEU A 250 7.28 -9.67 14.65
C LEU A 250 7.35 -9.80 16.17
N ARG A 251 8.44 -9.35 16.81
CA ARG A 251 8.56 -9.31 18.26
C ARG A 251 7.53 -8.40 18.92
N ALA A 252 7.30 -7.21 18.32
CA ALA A 252 6.25 -6.29 18.77
C ALA A 252 4.85 -6.91 18.65
N ALA A 253 4.57 -7.60 17.54
CA ALA A 253 3.30 -8.32 17.34
C ALA A 253 3.10 -9.45 18.37
N VAL A 254 4.16 -10.18 18.73
CA VAL A 254 4.13 -11.21 19.78
C VAL A 254 3.83 -10.59 21.15
N ALA A 255 4.45 -9.44 21.47
CA ALA A 255 4.19 -8.73 22.73
C ALA A 255 2.73 -8.24 22.81
N ALA A 256 2.18 -7.66 21.74
CA ALA A 256 0.79 -7.25 21.67
C ALA A 256 -0.17 -8.44 21.78
N THR A 257 0.16 -9.57 21.15
CA THR A 257 -0.62 -10.82 21.25
C THR A 257 -0.63 -11.34 22.70
N LYS A 258 0.51 -11.34 23.38
CA LYS A 258 0.59 -11.70 24.80
C LYS A 258 -0.30 -10.82 25.66
N ALA A 259 -0.26 -9.50 25.47
CA ALA A 259 -1.13 -8.57 26.19
C ALA A 259 -2.61 -8.86 25.95
N GLY A 260 -2.98 -9.23 24.72
CA GLY A 260 -4.33 -9.68 24.38
C GLY A 260 -4.77 -10.95 25.14
N PHE A 261 -3.88 -11.94 25.26
CA PHE A 261 -4.15 -13.15 26.05
C PHE A 261 -4.23 -12.86 27.57
N ASP A 262 -3.42 -11.96 28.09
CA ASP A 262 -3.50 -11.55 29.49
C ASP A 262 -4.86 -10.90 29.81
N ASP A 263 -5.42 -10.07 28.92
CA ASP A 263 -6.76 -9.50 29.06
C ASP A 263 -7.88 -10.54 28.90
N LEU A 264 -7.71 -11.46 27.97
CA LEU A 264 -8.62 -12.58 27.79
C LEU A 264 -8.71 -13.42 29.07
N ILE A 265 -7.58 -13.78 29.68
CA ILE A 265 -7.52 -14.56 30.93
C ILE A 265 -8.23 -13.82 32.06
N ARG A 266 -7.99 -12.51 32.23
CA ARG A 266 -8.70 -11.69 33.21
C ARG A 266 -10.22 -11.62 32.98
N SER A 267 -10.67 -11.84 31.77
CA SER A 267 -12.08 -11.82 31.38
C SER A 267 -12.80 -13.16 31.58
N ILE A 268 -12.11 -14.27 31.89
CA ILE A 268 -12.69 -15.60 32.09
C ILE A 268 -13.81 -15.64 33.15
N PRO A 269 -13.67 -15.01 34.33
CA PRO A 269 -14.75 -15.01 35.32
C PRO A 269 -16.05 -14.39 34.79
N ARG A 270 -15.94 -13.28 34.02
CA ARG A 270 -17.08 -12.62 33.38
C ARG A 270 -17.68 -13.51 32.29
N ALA A 271 -16.84 -14.19 31.52
CA ALA A 271 -17.27 -15.07 30.42
C ALA A 271 -18.07 -16.28 30.94
N ARG A 272 -17.65 -16.90 32.06
CA ARG A 272 -18.36 -18.05 32.68
C ARG A 272 -19.79 -17.73 33.08
N GLY A 273 -20.09 -16.50 33.49
CA GLY A 273 -21.45 -16.05 33.85
C GLY A 273 -22.28 -15.52 32.69
N HIS A 274 -21.75 -15.46 31.49
CA HIS A 274 -22.41 -14.84 30.35
C HIS A 274 -22.88 -15.90 29.32
N TRP A 275 -24.10 -15.76 28.81
CA TRP A 275 -24.71 -16.70 27.84
C TRP A 275 -23.96 -16.77 26.47
N ARG A 276 -23.11 -15.79 26.16
CA ARG A 276 -22.17 -15.77 25.05
C ARG A 276 -20.75 -15.63 25.55
N GLY A 277 -20.34 -16.51 26.48
CA GLY A 277 -19.04 -16.40 27.14
C GLY A 277 -17.85 -16.36 26.19
N GLU A 278 -17.86 -17.16 25.15
CA GLU A 278 -16.81 -17.19 24.12
C GLU A 278 -16.65 -15.83 23.42
N ARG A 279 -17.77 -15.15 23.11
CA ARG A 279 -17.72 -13.79 22.53
C ARG A 279 -17.21 -12.71 23.49
N VAL A 280 -17.36 -12.93 24.79
CA VAL A 280 -16.74 -12.05 25.80
C VAL A 280 -15.22 -12.12 25.71
N LEU A 281 -14.68 -13.33 25.51
CA LEU A 281 -13.24 -13.55 25.36
C LEU A 281 -12.72 -13.02 24.03
N GLU A 282 -13.44 -13.29 22.93
CA GLU A 282 -13.15 -12.71 21.61
C GLU A 282 -13.09 -11.18 21.67
N GLY A 283 -14.10 -10.55 22.30
CA GLY A 283 -14.16 -9.10 22.45
C GLY A 283 -13.01 -8.53 23.28
N ALA A 284 -12.63 -9.21 24.37
CA ALA A 284 -11.51 -8.79 25.21
C ALA A 284 -10.17 -8.82 24.45
N PHE A 285 -9.89 -9.93 23.77
CA PHE A 285 -8.70 -10.07 22.94
C PHE A 285 -8.69 -9.05 21.78
N GLY A 286 -9.83 -8.93 21.07
CA GLY A 286 -9.94 -8.02 19.92
C GLY A 286 -9.81 -6.55 20.28
N ALA A 287 -10.29 -6.13 21.47
CA ALA A 287 -10.08 -4.78 21.98
C ALA A 287 -8.59 -4.50 22.19
N LYS A 288 -7.90 -5.41 22.88
CA LYS A 288 -6.48 -5.27 23.21
C LYS A 288 -5.58 -5.33 21.95
N ALA A 289 -5.92 -6.20 21.00
CA ALA A 289 -5.21 -6.28 19.74
C ALA A 289 -5.28 -4.97 18.91
N ARG A 290 -6.36 -4.18 19.06
CA ARG A 290 -6.49 -2.87 18.42
C ARG A 290 -5.83 -1.74 19.21
N GLU A 291 -5.74 -1.90 20.50
CA GLU A 291 -5.13 -0.93 21.42
C GLU A 291 -3.59 -0.95 21.34
N GLU A 292 -3.01 -2.16 21.32
CA GLU A 292 -1.55 -2.38 21.34
C GLU A 292 -0.98 -2.62 19.93
N GLY A 293 -1.81 -3.00 18.96
CA GLY A 293 -1.42 -3.30 17.58
C GLY A 293 -2.39 -2.71 16.56
N ASN A 294 -2.26 -3.14 15.32
CA ASN A 294 -3.11 -2.65 14.21
C ASN A 294 -4.45 -3.39 14.10
N GLY A 295 -4.61 -4.52 14.77
CA GLY A 295 -5.80 -5.35 14.74
C GLY A 295 -5.50 -6.83 14.80
N LEU A 296 -6.52 -7.65 14.49
CA LEU A 296 -6.39 -9.11 14.45
C LEU A 296 -5.70 -9.55 13.16
N GLY A 297 -4.87 -10.58 13.23
CA GLY A 297 -4.28 -11.22 12.05
C GLY A 297 -5.29 -12.05 11.26
N TYR A 298 -6.25 -12.66 11.98
CA TYR A 298 -7.38 -13.43 11.45
C TYR A 298 -8.49 -13.48 12.50
N ASP A 299 -9.68 -13.93 12.13
CA ASP A 299 -10.83 -14.00 13.03
C ASP A 299 -10.56 -14.95 14.20
N THR A 300 -10.98 -14.51 15.40
CA THR A 300 -10.76 -15.27 16.64
C THR A 300 -11.57 -16.56 16.65
N ILE A 301 -10.92 -17.66 16.97
CA ILE A 301 -11.57 -18.94 17.31
C ILE A 301 -11.57 -19.05 18.84
N ALA A 302 -12.75 -18.95 19.44
CA ALA A 302 -12.96 -19.14 20.87
C ALA A 302 -14.02 -20.22 21.09
N ALA A 303 -13.63 -21.33 21.69
CA ALA A 303 -14.50 -22.48 21.91
C ALA A 303 -14.30 -23.06 23.29
N ALA A 304 -15.39 -23.45 23.95
CA ALA A 304 -15.39 -24.02 25.28
C ALA A 304 -16.40 -25.19 25.43
N GLY A 305 -16.07 -26.20 26.23
CA GLY A 305 -16.93 -27.36 26.46
C GLY A 305 -17.25 -28.07 25.14
N ASN A 306 -18.53 -28.28 24.86
CA ASN A 306 -18.99 -28.99 23.66
C ASN A 306 -18.72 -28.26 22.34
N HIS A 307 -18.31 -26.98 22.37
CA HIS A 307 -17.95 -26.23 21.19
C HIS A 307 -16.47 -26.37 20.81
N ALA A 308 -15.66 -27.02 21.66
CA ALA A 308 -14.23 -27.20 21.46
C ALA A 308 -13.86 -28.49 20.67
N ASN A 309 -14.83 -29.19 20.10
CA ASN A 309 -14.66 -30.43 19.33
C ASN A 309 -14.74 -30.18 17.84
#